data_4f1ec109b6eab9c43f704934fe24057d
#
_entry.id   4f1ec109b6eab9c43f704934fe24057d
#
_cell.length_a   1.000
_cell.length_b   1.000
_cell.length_c   1.000
_cell.angle_alpha   90.00
_cell.angle_beta   90.00
_cell.angle_gamma   90.00
#
_symmetry.space_group_name_H-M   'P 1'
#
loop_
_entity.id
_entity.type
_entity.pdbx_description
1 polymer ?
#
loop_
_entity_poly.entity_id
_entity_poly.type
_entity_poly.pdbx_seq_one_letter_code
_entity_poly.pdbx_strand_id
1 'polypeptide(L)'
;MKYSPDAYLLHESSKFITFNIRIKVVMKDKIDVEVLKPAAERAFARFPYYSKQIKIDEDGGIDLVPNPRGVSVNPVSKKRPYLFSKEVNYQPCSIEYEGNNIYFNMYHGMCGGCGTFLWIKTTVYEYICARYGVRPDAGSTVMVDSPILEEEYAFPKLEDIPSDVPPIEVKKDEVWFAGLEYLGGFANMIFSDSVHYELQIPKKDMMKFVSENDASPLSAIAAIMVKSLYRILPKNNLPFRFETSHNYRAEVGCPRTHHDLLSHVFYLIPYKAQDWPVSKICTVLRGSTYLQTQPECAYDTLRRFYEYTDVVDSAHGLKNKNKCASKFSHRVPDVHSSVLVNYVGREDWGGMTEYVERAHVITDAHLLFEILDVGENFCISFMQMNKKTAYMDEFCKILEEEEIPYKVIGVFKNHLPISKIESAPVFEEDSAE
;
A
#
# COMPACT_ATOMS: atom_id res chain seq x y z
N MET A 1 12.17 11.35 -18.97
CA MET A 1 12.18 11.34 -17.48
C MET A 1 13.53 11.85 -16.99
N LYS A 2 13.54 12.95 -16.21
CA LYS A 2 14.75 13.68 -15.80
C LYS A 2 15.29 13.20 -14.43
N TYR A 3 14.42 12.71 -13.55
CA TYR A 3 14.73 12.31 -12.17
C TYR A 3 14.45 10.83 -11.93
N SER A 4 14.79 10.33 -10.74
CA SER A 4 14.42 8.97 -10.31
C SER A 4 12.92 8.76 -10.46
N PRO A 5 12.45 7.62 -11.02
CA PRO A 5 11.02 7.32 -11.12
C PRO A 5 10.31 7.38 -9.76
N ASP A 6 11.00 7.00 -8.70
CA ASP A 6 10.47 6.99 -7.33
C ASP A 6 10.24 8.39 -6.75
N ALA A 7 10.83 9.43 -7.35
CA ALA A 7 10.73 10.81 -6.86
C ALA A 7 9.45 11.52 -7.31
N TYR A 8 8.86 11.12 -8.42
CA TYR A 8 7.78 11.90 -9.04
C TYR A 8 6.53 12.02 -8.17
N LEU A 9 6.20 10.98 -7.40
CA LEU A 9 5.05 11.01 -6.47
C LEU A 9 5.24 12.06 -5.36
N LEU A 10 6.47 12.51 -5.07
CA LEU A 10 6.72 13.58 -4.10
C LEU A 10 6.14 14.93 -4.56
N HIS A 11 6.01 15.16 -5.87
CA HIS A 11 5.36 16.37 -6.40
C HIS A 11 3.84 16.43 -6.10
N GLU A 12 3.21 15.31 -5.78
CA GLU A 12 1.81 15.22 -5.37
C GLU A 12 1.64 15.24 -3.84
N SER A 13 2.72 15.12 -3.11
CA SER A 13 2.70 15.17 -1.65
C SER A 13 2.24 16.51 -1.11
N SER A 14 1.44 16.49 -0.08
CA SER A 14 0.95 17.68 0.61
C SER A 14 0.90 17.44 2.12
N LYS A 15 0.56 18.47 2.87
CA LYS A 15 0.32 18.32 4.32
C LYS A 15 -0.80 17.32 4.68
N PHE A 16 -1.62 16.92 3.70
CA PHE A 16 -2.75 16.00 3.87
C PHE A 16 -2.51 14.65 3.19
N ILE A 17 -1.55 14.56 2.27
CA ILE A 17 -1.25 13.36 1.50
C ILE A 17 0.24 13.09 1.62
N THR A 18 0.63 12.05 2.35
CA THR A 18 2.04 11.74 2.65
C THR A 18 2.56 10.53 1.90
N PHE A 19 1.70 9.77 1.24
CA PHE A 19 2.06 8.52 0.56
C PHE A 19 2.92 7.60 1.43
N ASN A 20 2.53 7.42 2.68
CA ASN A 20 3.25 6.58 3.63
C ASN A 20 2.51 5.26 3.83
N ILE A 21 3.16 4.15 3.49
CA ILE A 21 2.72 2.81 3.87
C ILE A 21 3.22 2.54 5.29
N ARG A 22 2.33 2.10 6.17
CA ARG A 22 2.70 1.59 7.49
C ARG A 22 2.23 0.15 7.63
N ILE A 23 3.17 -0.75 7.94
CA ILE A 23 2.89 -2.15 8.17
C ILE A 23 3.26 -2.50 9.60
N LYS A 24 2.30 -3.04 10.35
CA LYS A 24 2.48 -3.55 11.70
C LYS A 24 2.72 -5.05 11.65
N VAL A 25 3.82 -5.52 12.20
CA VAL A 25 4.10 -6.93 12.46
C VAL A 25 3.99 -7.15 13.97
N VAL A 26 3.15 -8.07 14.38
CA VAL A 26 2.95 -8.42 15.79
C VAL A 26 3.70 -9.70 16.09
N MET A 27 4.70 -9.61 16.95
CA MET A 27 5.47 -10.76 17.41
C MET A 27 4.74 -11.44 18.57
N LYS A 28 5.00 -12.73 18.79
CA LYS A 28 4.44 -13.43 19.96
C LYS A 28 5.02 -12.92 21.29
N ASP A 29 6.27 -12.45 21.26
CA ASP A 29 6.96 -11.94 22.44
C ASP A 29 7.21 -10.42 22.34
N LYS A 30 7.41 -9.79 23.51
CA LYS A 30 7.79 -8.38 23.59
C LYS A 30 9.10 -8.13 22.85
N ILE A 31 9.17 -7.01 22.12
CA ILE A 31 10.36 -6.64 21.33
C ILE A 31 11.55 -6.34 22.23
N ASP A 32 12.68 -6.96 21.87
CA ASP A 32 14.00 -6.62 22.40
C ASP A 32 14.66 -5.64 21.42
N VAL A 33 14.75 -4.39 21.84
CA VAL A 33 15.25 -3.31 20.97
C VAL A 33 16.75 -3.43 20.72
N GLU A 34 17.51 -3.95 21.68
CA GLU A 34 18.96 -4.12 21.54
C GLU A 34 19.31 -5.20 20.50
N VAL A 35 18.39 -6.11 20.26
CA VAL A 35 18.48 -7.11 19.19
C VAL A 35 17.89 -6.57 17.88
N LEU A 36 16.78 -5.81 17.96
CA LEU A 36 16.09 -5.30 16.77
C LEU A 36 16.94 -4.31 15.97
N LYS A 37 17.62 -3.37 16.64
CA LYS A 37 18.45 -2.36 15.96
C LYS A 37 19.52 -2.96 15.05
N PRO A 38 20.44 -3.82 15.54
CA PRO A 38 21.45 -4.40 14.66
C PRO A 38 20.87 -5.34 13.60
N ALA A 39 19.74 -6.01 13.87
CA ALA A 39 19.03 -6.82 12.86
C ALA A 39 18.48 -5.94 11.74
N ALA A 40 17.86 -4.80 12.08
CA ALA A 40 17.35 -3.84 11.12
C ALA A 40 18.45 -3.23 10.25
N GLU A 41 19.59 -2.88 10.83
CA GLU A 41 20.74 -2.35 10.10
C GLU A 41 21.30 -3.37 9.10
N ARG A 42 21.49 -4.63 9.52
CA ARG A 42 21.93 -5.70 8.62
C ARG A 42 20.95 -5.93 7.47
N ALA A 43 19.66 -6.02 7.80
CA ALA A 43 18.62 -6.19 6.79
C ALA A 43 18.55 -5.00 5.83
N PHE A 44 18.64 -3.77 6.33
CA PHE A 44 18.59 -2.57 5.50
C PHE A 44 19.76 -2.46 4.52
N ALA A 45 20.95 -2.89 4.93
CA ALA A 45 22.14 -2.90 4.08
C ALA A 45 21.98 -3.79 2.81
N ARG A 46 21.07 -4.80 2.84
CA ARG A 46 20.75 -5.63 1.68
C ARG A 46 19.93 -4.87 0.62
N PHE A 47 19.28 -3.77 0.97
CA PHE A 47 18.38 -3.00 0.11
C PHE A 47 18.90 -1.56 -0.11
N PRO A 48 20.08 -1.36 -0.72
CA PRO A 48 20.67 -0.02 -0.85
C PRO A 48 19.85 0.93 -1.70
N TYR A 49 18.97 0.41 -2.56
CA TYR A 49 18.01 1.21 -3.33
C TYR A 49 16.95 1.90 -2.44
N TYR A 50 16.72 1.43 -1.21
CA TYR A 50 15.86 2.12 -0.25
C TYR A 50 16.64 3.18 0.57
N SER A 51 17.97 3.18 0.53
CA SER A 51 18.77 4.16 1.26
C SER A 51 18.94 5.45 0.46
N LYS A 52 17.93 6.29 0.48
CA LYS A 52 17.82 7.52 -0.32
C LYS A 52 17.45 8.72 0.53
N GLN A 53 17.77 9.90 0.02
CA GLN A 53 17.34 11.17 0.57
C GLN A 53 16.90 12.10 -0.58
N ILE A 54 16.04 13.08 -0.25
CA ILE A 54 15.56 14.06 -1.23
C ILE A 54 16.69 15.04 -1.61
N LYS A 55 16.83 15.31 -2.89
CA LYS A 55 17.59 16.43 -3.44
C LYS A 55 16.66 17.25 -4.32
N ILE A 56 16.67 18.57 -4.13
CA ILE A 56 15.92 19.51 -4.98
C ILE A 56 16.92 20.30 -5.80
N ASP A 57 16.77 20.31 -7.13
CA ASP A 57 17.62 21.09 -8.02
C ASP A 57 17.17 22.56 -8.11
N GLU A 58 17.94 23.38 -8.79
CA GLU A 58 17.68 24.82 -8.97
C GLU A 58 16.36 25.11 -9.70
N ASP A 59 15.91 24.17 -10.54
CA ASP A 59 14.63 24.27 -11.26
C ASP A 59 13.44 23.67 -10.45
N GLY A 60 13.67 23.30 -9.19
CA GLY A 60 12.65 22.75 -8.31
C GLY A 60 12.27 21.31 -8.62
N GLY A 61 13.09 20.59 -9.38
CA GLY A 61 12.93 19.14 -9.58
C GLY A 61 13.34 18.37 -8.35
N ILE A 62 12.58 17.37 -8.00
CA ILE A 62 12.86 16.48 -6.87
C ILE A 62 13.52 15.21 -7.37
N ASP A 63 14.66 14.86 -6.80
CA ASP A 63 15.34 13.59 -7.05
C ASP A 63 15.63 12.84 -5.75
N LEU A 64 15.88 11.54 -5.85
CA LEU A 64 16.26 10.67 -4.75
C LEU A 64 17.71 10.22 -4.93
N VAL A 65 18.59 10.76 -4.10
CA VAL A 65 20.02 10.48 -4.13
C VAL A 65 20.42 9.55 -2.98
N PRO A 66 21.56 8.84 -3.06
CA PRO A 66 22.01 7.96 -1.99
C PRO A 66 22.11 8.68 -0.64
N ASN A 67 21.71 7.99 0.42
CA ASN A 67 21.79 8.45 1.81
C ASN A 67 22.66 7.47 2.61
N PRO A 68 23.85 7.86 3.08
CA PRO A 68 24.74 6.94 3.80
C PRO A 68 24.30 6.63 5.24
N ARG A 69 23.25 7.29 5.76
CA ARG A 69 22.77 7.07 7.11
C ARG A 69 21.99 5.76 7.20
N GLY A 70 22.06 5.10 8.35
CA GLY A 70 21.29 3.88 8.63
C GLY A 70 19.79 4.15 8.80
N VAL A 71 19.00 3.08 8.76
CA VAL A 71 17.57 3.14 9.07
C VAL A 71 17.35 3.50 10.54
N SER A 72 16.37 4.35 10.83
CA SER A 72 16.02 4.69 12.22
C SER A 72 15.13 3.62 12.84
N VAL A 73 15.40 3.27 14.12
CA VAL A 73 14.61 2.34 14.93
C VAL A 73 14.27 3.03 16.25
N ASN A 74 13.04 3.49 16.38
CA ASN A 74 12.60 4.35 17.49
C ASN A 74 11.36 3.77 18.20
N PRO A 75 11.13 4.08 19.49
CA PRO A 75 9.84 3.78 20.11
C PRO A 75 8.71 4.56 19.42
N VAL A 76 7.52 3.98 19.40
CA VAL A 76 6.33 4.65 18.85
C VAL A 76 6.11 5.97 19.58
N SER A 77 6.02 7.04 18.83
CA SER A 77 5.71 8.38 19.33
C SER A 77 4.24 8.74 19.12
N LYS A 78 3.75 9.77 19.83
CA LYS A 78 2.38 10.28 19.65
C LYS A 78 2.16 10.85 18.24
N LYS A 79 3.22 11.23 17.55
CA LYS A 79 3.20 11.71 16.16
C LYS A 79 4.05 10.75 15.35
N ARG A 80 3.53 10.28 14.22
CA ARG A 80 4.38 9.53 13.26
C ARG A 80 5.51 10.45 12.79
N PRO A 81 6.74 9.93 12.70
CA PRO A 81 7.83 10.69 12.12
C PRO A 81 7.56 10.96 10.63
N TYR A 82 7.96 12.13 10.16
CA TYR A 82 7.96 12.40 8.73
C TYR A 82 9.08 11.63 8.06
N LEU A 83 8.74 10.87 7.03
CA LEU A 83 9.75 10.29 6.17
C LEU A 83 10.55 11.41 5.49
N PHE A 84 11.81 11.16 5.21
CA PHE A 84 12.79 12.14 4.73
C PHE A 84 13.11 13.28 5.71
N SER A 85 12.67 13.21 6.96
CA SER A 85 13.04 14.18 8.00
C SER A 85 14.28 13.76 8.80
N LYS A 86 14.85 14.71 9.55
CA LYS A 86 15.95 14.44 10.46
C LYS A 86 15.61 13.34 11.49
N GLU A 87 14.35 13.24 11.91
CA GLU A 87 13.89 12.24 12.90
C GLU A 87 14.08 10.81 12.41
N VAL A 88 14.10 10.60 11.11
CA VAL A 88 14.29 9.28 10.45
C VAL A 88 15.58 9.23 9.62
N ASN A 89 16.60 9.99 10.00
CA ASN A 89 17.88 10.04 9.28
C ASN A 89 17.73 10.43 7.79
N TYR A 90 16.72 11.23 7.46
CA TYR A 90 16.35 11.62 6.08
C TYR A 90 16.03 10.45 5.16
N GLN A 91 15.77 9.25 5.70
CA GLN A 91 15.42 8.07 4.94
C GLN A 91 13.95 8.09 4.47
N PRO A 92 13.61 7.42 3.34
CA PRO A 92 12.24 7.19 2.91
C PRO A 92 11.51 6.13 3.74
N CYS A 93 12.15 5.59 4.75
CA CYS A 93 11.62 4.53 5.60
C CYS A 93 12.10 4.65 7.04
N SER A 94 11.37 4.02 7.94
CA SER A 94 11.74 3.94 9.37
C SER A 94 11.11 2.73 10.03
N ILE A 95 11.65 2.33 11.17
CA ILE A 95 11.08 1.31 12.03
C ILE A 95 10.71 1.94 13.36
N GLU A 96 9.53 1.61 13.86
CA GLU A 96 9.11 1.94 15.22
C GLU A 96 8.71 0.67 15.96
N TYR A 97 8.75 0.68 17.28
CA TYR A 97 8.38 -0.47 18.11
C TYR A 97 7.59 -0.06 19.36
N GLU A 98 6.65 -0.91 19.77
CA GLU A 98 5.88 -0.77 21.00
C GLU A 98 5.38 -2.15 21.48
N GLY A 99 5.70 -2.53 22.70
CA GLY A 99 5.28 -3.82 23.25
C GLY A 99 5.83 -4.99 22.43
N ASN A 100 4.95 -5.74 21.76
CA ASN A 100 5.28 -6.83 20.85
C ASN A 100 5.10 -6.44 19.36
N ASN A 101 4.88 -5.16 19.07
CA ASN A 101 4.65 -4.66 17.72
C ASN A 101 5.92 -4.04 17.14
N ILE A 102 6.20 -4.34 15.88
CA ILE A 102 7.15 -3.64 15.02
C ILE A 102 6.36 -2.95 13.92
N TYR A 103 6.60 -1.67 13.72
CA TYR A 103 5.96 -0.88 12.67
C TYR A 103 7.00 -0.48 11.64
N PHE A 104 6.76 -0.84 10.40
CA PHE A 104 7.57 -0.47 9.25
C PHE A 104 6.87 0.65 8.50
N ASN A 105 7.54 1.77 8.33
CA ASN A 105 7.06 2.89 7.53
C ASN A 105 7.89 2.97 6.26
N MET A 106 7.23 3.16 5.11
CA MET A 106 7.88 3.28 3.81
C MET A 106 7.16 4.33 2.97
N TYR A 107 7.91 5.19 2.32
CA TYR A 107 7.37 6.09 1.30
C TYR A 107 6.93 5.26 0.09
N HIS A 108 5.66 5.38 -0.30
CA HIS A 108 5.02 4.53 -1.31
C HIS A 108 5.68 4.66 -2.70
N GLY A 109 6.22 5.83 -3.04
CA GLY A 109 6.92 6.02 -4.30
C GLY A 109 8.22 5.20 -4.44
N MET A 110 8.79 4.68 -3.34
CA MET A 110 9.97 3.79 -3.40
C MET A 110 9.60 2.39 -3.84
N CYS A 111 8.47 1.88 -3.35
CA CYS A 111 7.96 0.54 -3.65
C CYS A 111 6.53 0.39 -3.14
N GLY A 112 5.77 -0.49 -3.73
CA GLY A 112 4.48 -0.91 -3.22
C GLY A 112 4.58 -1.90 -2.06
N GLY A 113 3.44 -2.45 -1.64
CA GLY A 113 3.37 -3.43 -0.57
C GLY A 113 4.34 -4.61 -0.76
N CYS A 114 4.39 -5.19 -1.95
CA CYS A 114 5.28 -6.32 -2.26
C CYS A 114 6.76 -5.99 -2.02
N GLY A 115 7.23 -4.81 -2.45
CA GLY A 115 8.61 -4.39 -2.22
C GLY A 115 8.91 -4.14 -0.74
N THR A 116 7.95 -3.53 -0.01
CA THR A 116 8.09 -3.31 1.42
C THR A 116 8.19 -4.63 2.20
N PHE A 117 7.45 -5.67 1.80
CA PHE A 117 7.51 -6.98 2.45
C PHE A 117 8.85 -7.69 2.29
N LEU A 118 9.61 -7.44 1.23
CA LEU A 118 10.97 -7.98 1.10
C LEU A 118 11.83 -7.51 2.29
N TRP A 119 11.86 -6.22 2.55
CA TRP A 119 12.61 -5.64 3.66
C TRP A 119 12.07 -6.06 5.04
N ILE A 120 10.75 -6.10 5.21
CA ILE A 120 10.10 -6.53 6.45
C ILE A 120 10.51 -7.95 6.80
N LYS A 121 10.36 -8.91 5.88
CA LYS A 121 10.68 -10.32 6.13
C LYS A 121 12.15 -10.51 6.45
N THR A 122 13.04 -9.84 5.72
CA THR A 122 14.49 -9.87 6.00
C THR A 122 14.80 -9.34 7.39
N THR A 123 14.18 -8.22 7.79
CA THR A 123 14.39 -7.63 9.13
C THR A 123 13.86 -8.55 10.23
N VAL A 124 12.67 -9.11 10.06
CA VAL A 124 12.04 -10.01 11.03
C VAL A 124 12.82 -11.31 11.14
N TYR A 125 13.29 -11.86 10.03
CA TYR A 125 14.13 -13.06 10.01
C TYR A 125 15.43 -12.85 10.81
N GLU A 126 16.17 -11.79 10.50
CA GLU A 126 17.40 -11.44 11.21
C GLU A 126 17.16 -11.20 12.72
N TYR A 127 16.05 -10.57 13.06
CA TYR A 127 15.65 -10.38 14.44
C TYR A 127 15.37 -11.71 15.16
N ILE A 128 14.62 -12.62 14.53
CA ILE A 128 14.32 -13.95 15.09
C ILE A 128 15.60 -14.74 15.27
N CYS A 129 16.47 -14.78 14.28
CA CYS A 129 17.75 -15.49 14.36
C CYS A 129 18.62 -14.98 15.52
N ALA A 130 18.73 -13.67 15.66
CA ALA A 130 19.56 -13.06 16.70
C ALA A 130 18.94 -13.21 18.11
N ARG A 131 17.62 -13.09 18.22
CA ARG A 131 16.92 -13.13 19.51
C ARG A 131 16.84 -14.52 20.11
N TYR A 132 16.52 -15.51 19.28
CA TYR A 132 16.22 -16.88 19.74
C TYR A 132 17.35 -17.87 19.46
N GLY A 133 18.40 -17.46 18.76
CA GLY A 133 19.53 -18.32 18.42
C GLY A 133 19.17 -19.44 17.44
N VAL A 134 18.14 -19.23 16.62
CA VAL A 134 17.60 -20.21 15.67
C VAL A 134 17.71 -19.71 14.22
N ARG A 135 17.57 -20.61 13.26
CA ARG A 135 17.43 -20.31 11.85
C ARG A 135 16.19 -21.04 11.32
N PRO A 136 15.01 -20.40 11.38
CA PRO A 136 13.80 -21.01 10.84
C PRO A 136 13.87 -21.13 9.31
N ASP A 137 12.94 -21.90 8.73
CA ASP A 137 12.72 -21.84 7.29
C ASP A 137 12.46 -20.39 6.87
N ALA A 138 13.24 -19.92 5.90
CA ALA A 138 13.20 -18.52 5.47
C ALA A 138 12.00 -18.19 4.56
N GLY A 139 11.28 -19.19 4.04
CA GLY A 139 10.21 -18.97 3.07
C GLY A 139 10.70 -18.15 1.87
N SER A 140 9.99 -17.09 1.52
CA SER A 140 10.39 -16.18 0.44
C SER A 140 11.22 -14.96 0.91
N THR A 141 11.94 -15.08 2.03
CA THR A 141 12.79 -14.01 2.57
C THR A 141 14.04 -13.80 1.72
N VAL A 142 14.35 -12.55 1.41
CA VAL A 142 15.63 -12.17 0.82
C VAL A 142 16.71 -12.18 1.91
N MET A 143 17.68 -13.07 1.79
CA MET A 143 18.73 -13.21 2.80
C MET A 143 19.75 -12.07 2.72
N VAL A 144 20.26 -11.63 3.88
CA VAL A 144 21.21 -10.50 3.98
C VAL A 144 22.52 -10.72 3.20
N ASP A 145 22.93 -11.96 3.04
CA ASP A 145 24.13 -12.37 2.30
C ASP A 145 23.86 -12.69 0.81
N SER A 146 22.61 -12.62 0.37
CA SER A 146 22.28 -12.81 -1.04
C SER A 146 22.77 -11.64 -1.90
N PRO A 147 23.25 -11.89 -3.13
CA PRO A 147 23.73 -10.83 -4.00
C PRO A 147 22.63 -9.84 -4.34
N ILE A 148 23.00 -8.57 -4.45
CA ILE A 148 22.14 -7.53 -5.00
C ILE A 148 22.21 -7.65 -6.52
N LEU A 149 21.06 -7.83 -7.16
CA LEU A 149 21.00 -8.05 -8.60
C LEU A 149 20.73 -6.73 -9.34
N GLU A 150 21.28 -6.58 -10.53
CA GLU A 150 21.01 -5.40 -11.38
C GLU A 150 19.52 -5.28 -11.72
N GLU A 151 18.84 -6.41 -11.87
CA GLU A 151 17.40 -6.48 -12.13
C GLU A 151 16.55 -5.83 -11.03
N GLU A 152 17.07 -5.73 -9.80
CA GLU A 152 16.37 -5.06 -8.69
C GLU A 152 16.27 -3.53 -8.88
N TYR A 153 17.09 -2.95 -9.76
CA TYR A 153 17.09 -1.54 -10.12
C TYR A 153 16.41 -1.26 -11.46
N ALA A 154 15.97 -2.29 -12.17
CA ALA A 154 15.40 -2.13 -13.51
C ALA A 154 14.10 -1.32 -13.47
N PHE A 155 13.97 -0.35 -14.36
CA PHE A 155 12.72 0.35 -14.61
C PHE A 155 12.36 0.20 -16.09
N PRO A 156 11.11 -0.17 -16.42
CA PRO A 156 10.70 -0.40 -17.81
C PRO A 156 10.75 0.89 -18.62
N LYS A 157 11.26 0.83 -19.83
CA LYS A 157 11.41 2.00 -20.71
C LYS A 157 10.19 2.15 -21.61
N LEU A 158 9.89 3.39 -22.00
CA LEU A 158 8.79 3.67 -22.92
C LEU A 158 9.01 3.00 -24.30
N GLU A 159 10.26 2.90 -24.74
CA GLU A 159 10.66 2.26 -25.99
C GLU A 159 10.47 0.74 -26.01
N ASP A 160 10.37 0.11 -24.83
CA ASP A 160 10.14 -1.32 -24.68
C ASP A 160 8.65 -1.70 -24.88
N ILE A 161 7.76 -0.70 -24.92
CA ILE A 161 6.34 -0.95 -25.17
C ILE A 161 6.13 -1.30 -26.64
N PRO A 162 5.46 -2.44 -26.96
CA PRO A 162 5.17 -2.79 -28.34
C PRO A 162 4.38 -1.70 -29.06
N SER A 163 4.83 -1.35 -30.28
CA SER A 163 4.25 -0.23 -31.05
C SER A 163 2.84 -0.50 -31.59
N ASP A 164 2.44 -1.75 -31.63
CA ASP A 164 1.10 -2.22 -32.08
C ASP A 164 0.05 -2.23 -30.95
N VAL A 165 0.45 -1.96 -29.71
CA VAL A 165 -0.47 -1.85 -28.59
C VAL A 165 -1.05 -0.43 -28.53
N PRO A 166 -2.33 -0.21 -28.83
CA PRO A 166 -2.94 1.10 -28.78
C PRO A 166 -3.14 1.57 -27.33
N PRO A 167 -3.23 2.89 -27.10
CA PRO A 167 -3.69 3.42 -25.81
C PRO A 167 -5.12 2.97 -25.49
N ILE A 168 -5.39 2.73 -24.22
CA ILE A 168 -6.73 2.36 -23.76
C ILE A 168 -7.59 3.63 -23.59
N GLU A 169 -8.71 3.71 -24.28
CA GLU A 169 -9.69 4.77 -24.08
C GLU A 169 -10.45 4.56 -22.77
N VAL A 170 -10.33 5.51 -21.84
CA VAL A 170 -11.12 5.49 -20.60
C VAL A 170 -12.46 6.19 -20.86
N LYS A 171 -13.56 5.45 -20.78
CA LYS A 171 -14.91 6.01 -20.81
C LYS A 171 -15.26 6.64 -19.47
N LYS A 172 -15.87 7.82 -19.51
CA LYS A 172 -16.45 8.45 -18.32
C LYS A 172 -17.79 7.81 -18.01
N ASP A 173 -17.87 7.14 -16.87
CA ASP A 173 -19.13 6.63 -16.34
C ASP A 173 -19.68 7.55 -15.26
N GLU A 174 -21.01 7.73 -15.21
CA GLU A 174 -21.63 8.32 -14.04
C GLU A 174 -21.59 7.31 -12.90
N VAL A 175 -20.78 7.60 -11.90
CA VAL A 175 -20.62 6.74 -10.72
C VAL A 175 -20.95 7.49 -9.46
N TRP A 176 -21.44 6.77 -8.47
CA TRP A 176 -21.68 7.33 -7.18
C TRP A 176 -20.45 7.16 -6.26
N PHE A 177 -20.01 8.27 -5.71
CA PHE A 177 -18.92 8.29 -4.73
C PHE A 177 -19.49 8.20 -3.32
N ALA A 178 -19.65 6.99 -2.80
CA ALA A 178 -20.04 6.74 -1.43
C ALA A 178 -19.11 7.45 -0.41
N GLY A 179 -17.87 7.69 -0.80
CA GLY A 179 -16.84 8.20 0.09
C GLY A 179 -17.09 9.59 0.63
N LEU A 180 -17.60 10.51 -0.17
CA LEU A 180 -17.72 11.92 0.23
C LEU A 180 -18.94 12.21 1.10
N GLU A 181 -20.06 11.54 0.88
CA GLU A 181 -21.31 11.84 1.60
C GLU A 181 -21.49 11.02 2.87
N TYR A 182 -21.03 9.77 2.90
CA TYR A 182 -21.30 8.80 3.97
C TYR A 182 -20.07 8.32 4.73
N LEU A 183 -18.92 8.31 4.09
CA LEU A 183 -17.65 7.93 4.74
C LEU A 183 -17.03 9.09 5.50
N GLY A 184 -17.71 10.21 5.51
CA GLY A 184 -17.31 11.42 6.19
C GLY A 184 -16.58 12.39 5.25
N GLY A 185 -17.28 13.30 4.63
CA GLY A 185 -16.72 14.30 3.71
C GLY A 185 -15.46 15.00 4.22
N PHE A 186 -14.88 15.86 3.41
CA PHE A 186 -13.60 16.55 3.66
C PHE A 186 -13.44 17.14 5.08
N ALA A 187 -14.54 17.59 5.71
CA ALA A 187 -14.54 18.05 7.11
C ALA A 187 -14.19 16.93 8.10
N ASN A 188 -14.63 15.69 7.86
CA ASN A 188 -14.28 14.55 8.72
C ASN A 188 -12.83 14.09 8.51
N MET A 189 -12.26 14.29 7.33
CA MET A 189 -10.83 14.06 7.09
C MET A 189 -9.94 14.98 7.93
N ILE A 190 -10.41 16.21 8.20
CA ILE A 190 -9.62 17.21 8.92
C ILE A 190 -9.83 17.12 10.44
N PHE A 191 -11.02 16.75 10.88
CA PHE A 191 -11.45 16.89 12.29
C PHE A 191 -11.78 15.56 12.98
N SER A 192 -11.85 14.44 12.27
CA SER A 192 -12.13 13.16 12.92
C SER A 192 -10.86 12.35 13.16
N ASP A 193 -10.84 11.66 14.29
CA ASP A 193 -9.88 10.60 14.51
C ASP A 193 -10.20 9.46 13.52
N SER A 194 -9.34 9.20 12.56
CA SER A 194 -9.44 7.99 11.76
C SER A 194 -9.17 6.76 12.62
N VAL A 195 -9.82 5.67 12.29
CA VAL A 195 -9.64 4.40 12.99
C VAL A 195 -9.35 3.29 11.99
N HIS A 196 -8.67 2.25 12.45
CA HIS A 196 -8.58 0.99 11.73
C HIS A 196 -9.07 -0.16 12.60
N TYR A 197 -9.72 -1.09 11.96
CA TYR A 197 -10.14 -2.37 12.54
C TYR A 197 -9.16 -3.43 12.11
N GLU A 198 -8.83 -4.34 13.02
CA GLU A 198 -8.04 -5.52 12.72
C GLU A 198 -8.90 -6.76 12.94
N LEU A 199 -8.99 -7.57 11.88
CA LEU A 199 -9.70 -8.85 11.89
C LEU A 199 -8.77 -9.98 11.49
N GLN A 200 -9.10 -11.17 11.95
CA GLN A 200 -8.52 -12.41 11.45
C GLN A 200 -9.64 -13.33 10.97
N ILE A 201 -9.42 -13.96 9.82
CA ILE A 201 -10.29 -15.01 9.28
C ILE A 201 -9.40 -16.25 9.11
N PRO A 202 -9.77 -17.42 9.66
CA PRO A 202 -9.01 -18.63 9.46
C PRO A 202 -8.90 -18.96 7.97
N LYS A 203 -7.69 -19.17 7.52
CA LYS A 203 -7.38 -19.40 6.09
C LYS A 203 -8.13 -20.58 5.52
N LYS A 204 -8.22 -21.67 6.29
CA LYS A 204 -8.95 -22.87 5.88
C LYS A 204 -10.42 -22.56 5.54
N ASP A 205 -11.09 -21.78 6.39
CA ASP A 205 -12.51 -21.49 6.21
C ASP A 205 -12.75 -20.51 5.07
N MET A 206 -11.91 -19.47 4.96
CA MET A 206 -11.96 -18.56 3.81
C MET A 206 -11.68 -19.29 2.50
N MET A 207 -10.70 -20.19 2.45
CA MET A 207 -10.39 -20.95 1.23
C MET A 207 -11.47 -21.96 0.86
N LYS A 208 -12.20 -22.50 1.84
CA LYS A 208 -13.41 -23.29 1.59
C LYS A 208 -14.46 -22.42 0.90
N PHE A 209 -14.79 -21.26 1.46
CA PHE A 209 -15.72 -20.30 0.87
C PHE A 209 -15.30 -19.87 -0.54
N VAL A 210 -14.01 -19.57 -0.73
CA VAL A 210 -13.42 -19.21 -2.04
C VAL A 210 -13.69 -20.33 -3.08
N SER A 211 -13.46 -21.59 -2.70
CA SER A 211 -13.67 -22.73 -3.60
C SER A 211 -15.16 -22.95 -3.94
N GLU A 212 -16.04 -22.81 -2.95
CA GLU A 212 -17.49 -22.99 -3.12
C GLU A 212 -18.16 -21.89 -3.97
N ASN A 213 -17.54 -20.69 -4.03
CA ASN A 213 -18.07 -19.52 -4.73
C ASN A 213 -17.31 -19.19 -6.03
N ASP A 214 -16.44 -20.07 -6.53
CA ASP A 214 -15.55 -19.78 -7.67
C ASP A 214 -14.88 -18.41 -7.54
N ALA A 215 -14.31 -18.12 -6.36
CA ALA A 215 -13.75 -16.84 -6.00
C ALA A 215 -12.20 -16.88 -5.93
N SER A 216 -11.61 -15.73 -5.63
CA SER A 216 -10.28 -15.57 -5.06
C SER A 216 -10.41 -14.92 -3.68
N PRO A 217 -9.40 -14.95 -2.81
CA PRO A 217 -9.47 -14.25 -1.52
C PRO A 217 -9.86 -12.77 -1.68
N LEU A 218 -9.27 -12.09 -2.66
CA LEU A 218 -9.60 -10.70 -3.00
C LEU A 218 -11.07 -10.55 -3.39
N SER A 219 -11.55 -11.34 -4.36
CA SER A 219 -12.92 -11.22 -4.86
C SER A 219 -13.96 -11.61 -3.82
N ALA A 220 -13.66 -12.55 -2.92
CA ALA A 220 -14.52 -12.95 -1.82
C ALA A 220 -14.69 -11.79 -0.81
N ILE A 221 -13.59 -11.23 -0.33
CA ILE A 221 -13.61 -10.08 0.61
C ILE A 221 -14.27 -8.87 -0.04
N ALA A 222 -13.94 -8.57 -1.31
CA ALA A 222 -14.56 -7.47 -2.04
C ALA A 222 -16.07 -7.68 -2.24
N ALA A 223 -16.54 -8.89 -2.49
CA ALA A 223 -17.97 -9.18 -2.63
C ALA A 223 -18.72 -8.99 -1.29
N ILE A 224 -18.13 -9.44 -0.18
CA ILE A 224 -18.67 -9.22 1.16
C ILE A 224 -18.72 -7.72 1.46
N MET A 225 -17.64 -6.97 1.17
CA MET A 225 -17.59 -5.52 1.31
C MET A 225 -18.67 -4.83 0.47
N VAL A 226 -18.85 -5.19 -0.80
CA VAL A 226 -19.89 -4.63 -1.67
C VAL A 226 -21.28 -4.84 -1.06
N LYS A 227 -21.59 -6.05 -0.61
CA LYS A 227 -22.89 -6.34 0.01
C LYS A 227 -23.09 -5.53 1.30
N SER A 228 -22.07 -5.44 2.16
CA SER A 228 -22.15 -4.67 3.41
C SER A 228 -22.38 -3.19 3.13
N LEU A 229 -21.71 -2.62 2.16
CA LEU A 229 -21.89 -1.23 1.77
C LEU A 229 -23.30 -0.96 1.21
N TYR A 230 -23.83 -1.80 0.35
CA TYR A 230 -25.19 -1.62 -0.15
C TYR A 230 -26.29 -1.63 0.92
N ARG A 231 -26.03 -2.25 2.07
CA ARG A 231 -26.98 -2.22 3.21
C ARG A 231 -27.04 -0.91 3.94
N ILE A 232 -25.95 -0.15 3.95
CA ILE A 232 -25.83 1.11 4.71
C ILE A 232 -25.88 2.34 3.82
N LEU A 233 -25.64 2.19 2.54
CA LEU A 233 -25.64 3.30 1.60
C LEU A 233 -27.07 3.64 1.15
N PRO A 234 -27.35 4.92 0.82
CA PRO A 234 -28.67 5.31 0.37
C PRO A 234 -29.00 4.68 -0.98
N LYS A 235 -30.27 4.39 -1.16
CA LYS A 235 -30.83 3.84 -2.39
C LYS A 235 -30.95 4.94 -3.46
N ASN A 236 -29.93 5.09 -4.29
CA ASN A 236 -29.86 6.10 -5.33
C ASN A 236 -29.86 5.56 -6.77
N ASN A 237 -29.90 4.22 -6.93
CA ASN A 237 -29.87 3.50 -8.21
C ASN A 237 -28.57 3.70 -9.03
N LEU A 238 -27.55 4.37 -8.48
CA LEU A 238 -26.27 4.55 -9.17
C LEU A 238 -25.32 3.35 -8.94
N PRO A 239 -24.46 3.04 -9.90
CA PRO A 239 -23.46 2.02 -9.72
C PRO A 239 -22.44 2.46 -8.68
N PHE A 240 -21.90 1.49 -7.95
CA PHE A 240 -20.83 1.69 -6.98
C PHE A 240 -19.48 1.36 -7.62
N ARG A 241 -18.51 2.25 -7.46
CA ARG A 241 -17.15 2.05 -7.96
C ARG A 241 -16.18 1.84 -6.82
N PHE A 242 -15.37 0.80 -6.93
CA PHE A 242 -14.21 0.58 -6.07
C PHE A 242 -13.02 0.08 -6.90
N GLU A 243 -11.85 -0.05 -6.30
CA GLU A 243 -10.64 -0.46 -6.99
C GLU A 243 -9.77 -1.40 -6.18
N THR A 244 -8.85 -2.08 -6.87
CA THR A 244 -7.73 -2.80 -6.29
C THR A 244 -6.45 -2.48 -7.05
N SER A 245 -5.31 -2.65 -6.41
CA SER A 245 -4.03 -2.52 -7.07
C SER A 245 -3.60 -3.85 -7.71
N HIS A 246 -2.98 -3.78 -8.88
CA HIS A 246 -2.38 -4.90 -9.57
C HIS A 246 -0.89 -4.63 -9.79
N ASN A 247 -0.06 -5.59 -9.40
CA ASN A 247 1.39 -5.55 -9.61
C ASN A 247 1.70 -6.01 -11.05
N TYR A 248 2.13 -5.10 -11.91
CA TYR A 248 2.40 -5.37 -13.31
C TYR A 248 3.89 -5.51 -13.66
N ARG A 249 4.74 -5.75 -12.67
CA ARG A 249 6.20 -5.90 -12.89
C ARG A 249 6.55 -7.00 -13.91
N ALA A 250 5.82 -8.12 -13.86
CA ALA A 250 6.06 -9.24 -14.75
C ALA A 250 5.67 -8.91 -16.20
N GLU A 251 4.55 -8.22 -16.38
CA GLU A 251 3.99 -7.84 -17.69
C GLU A 251 4.93 -6.89 -18.45
N VAL A 252 5.68 -6.06 -17.72
CA VAL A 252 6.66 -5.12 -18.32
C VAL A 252 8.10 -5.61 -18.26
N GLY A 253 8.31 -6.90 -17.98
CA GLY A 253 9.63 -7.53 -18.01
C GLY A 253 10.57 -7.19 -16.84
N CYS A 254 10.06 -6.60 -15.77
CA CYS A 254 10.83 -6.20 -14.59
C CYS A 254 10.37 -6.92 -13.31
N PRO A 255 10.29 -8.26 -13.25
CA PRO A 255 9.64 -8.98 -12.14
C PRO A 255 10.34 -8.81 -10.79
N ARG A 256 11.62 -8.45 -10.79
CA ARG A 256 12.44 -8.30 -9.57
C ARG A 256 12.70 -6.86 -9.15
N THR A 257 12.18 -5.90 -9.91
CA THR A 257 12.42 -4.49 -9.59
C THR A 257 11.86 -4.08 -8.22
N HIS A 258 12.57 -3.20 -7.53
CA HIS A 258 12.08 -2.60 -6.29
C HIS A 258 11.00 -1.54 -6.56
N HIS A 259 11.03 -0.89 -7.72
CA HIS A 259 10.13 0.22 -8.06
C HIS A 259 8.65 -0.13 -7.91
N ASP A 260 7.86 0.87 -7.59
CA ASP A 260 6.40 0.72 -7.48
C ASP A 260 5.75 0.68 -8.87
N LEU A 261 5.56 -0.53 -9.38
CA LEU A 261 4.88 -0.79 -10.65
C LEU A 261 3.50 -1.39 -10.38
N LEU A 262 2.58 -0.51 -9.98
CA LEU A 262 1.19 -0.84 -9.72
C LEU A 262 0.26 -0.16 -10.74
N SER A 263 -0.72 -0.90 -11.21
CA SER A 263 -1.88 -0.38 -11.94
C SER A 263 -3.13 -0.52 -11.08
N HIS A 264 -4.16 0.24 -11.42
CA HIS A 264 -5.45 0.15 -10.76
C HIS A 264 -6.41 -0.68 -11.60
N VAL A 265 -7.10 -1.63 -10.95
CA VAL A 265 -8.21 -2.39 -11.51
C VAL A 265 -9.50 -1.83 -10.94
N PHE A 266 -10.36 -1.31 -11.79
CA PHE A 266 -11.61 -0.67 -11.40
C PHE A 266 -12.79 -1.60 -11.54
N TYR A 267 -13.65 -1.62 -10.52
CA TYR A 267 -14.88 -2.39 -10.53
C TYR A 267 -16.07 -1.46 -10.47
N LEU A 268 -16.94 -1.58 -11.46
CA LEU A 268 -18.21 -0.87 -11.50
C LEU A 268 -19.33 -1.86 -11.20
N ILE A 269 -19.88 -1.78 -10.00
CA ILE A 269 -20.91 -2.69 -9.53
C ILE A 269 -22.29 -2.02 -9.68
N PRO A 270 -23.22 -2.58 -10.48
CA PRO A 270 -24.53 -1.99 -10.65
C PRO A 270 -25.35 -2.09 -9.38
N TYR A 271 -26.22 -1.12 -9.13
CA TYR A 271 -27.08 -1.09 -7.94
C TYR A 271 -27.86 -2.39 -7.70
N LYS A 272 -28.35 -3.04 -8.74
CA LYS A 272 -29.04 -4.34 -8.66
C LYS A 272 -28.19 -5.48 -8.09
N ALA A 273 -26.87 -5.31 -7.96
CA ALA A 273 -26.00 -6.32 -7.38
C ALA A 273 -26.21 -6.50 -5.87
N GLN A 274 -26.89 -5.58 -5.20
CA GLN A 274 -27.33 -5.77 -3.82
C GLN A 274 -28.11 -7.07 -3.62
N ASP A 275 -28.90 -7.49 -4.63
CA ASP A 275 -29.75 -8.68 -4.62
C ASP A 275 -29.04 -9.93 -5.19
N TRP A 276 -27.79 -9.79 -5.64
CA TRP A 276 -27.06 -10.92 -6.20
C TRP A 276 -26.48 -11.80 -5.07
N PRO A 277 -26.39 -13.11 -5.28
CA PRO A 277 -25.61 -13.97 -4.41
C PRO A 277 -24.12 -13.55 -4.47
N VAL A 278 -23.39 -13.81 -3.39
CA VAL A 278 -21.94 -13.47 -3.29
C VAL A 278 -21.16 -14.10 -4.45
N SER A 279 -21.45 -15.36 -4.79
CA SER A 279 -20.80 -16.07 -5.91
C SER A 279 -20.88 -15.31 -7.22
N LYS A 280 -22.05 -14.74 -7.56
CA LYS A 280 -22.20 -13.95 -8.78
C LYS A 280 -21.38 -12.67 -8.76
N ILE A 281 -21.27 -12.00 -7.61
CA ILE A 281 -20.41 -10.83 -7.47
C ILE A 281 -18.96 -11.24 -7.67
N CYS A 282 -18.52 -12.34 -7.04
CA CYS A 282 -17.16 -12.88 -7.21
C CYS A 282 -16.81 -13.15 -8.67
N THR A 283 -17.72 -13.80 -9.42
CA THR A 283 -17.52 -14.08 -10.84
C THR A 283 -17.34 -12.79 -11.66
N VAL A 284 -18.17 -11.76 -11.41
CA VAL A 284 -18.05 -10.46 -12.08
C VAL A 284 -16.72 -9.79 -11.75
N LEU A 285 -16.32 -9.80 -10.49
CA LEU A 285 -15.04 -9.22 -10.05
C LEU A 285 -13.84 -9.92 -10.71
N ARG A 286 -13.83 -11.26 -10.72
CA ARG A 286 -12.78 -12.04 -11.39
C ARG A 286 -12.69 -11.75 -12.88
N GLY A 287 -13.83 -11.68 -13.56
CA GLY A 287 -13.88 -11.33 -14.97
C GLY A 287 -13.33 -9.92 -15.24
N SER A 288 -13.71 -8.94 -14.41
CA SER A 288 -13.18 -7.57 -14.50
C SER A 288 -11.68 -7.52 -14.24
N THR A 289 -11.19 -8.26 -13.23
CA THR A 289 -9.75 -8.37 -12.95
C THR A 289 -9.02 -8.92 -14.17
N TYR A 290 -9.47 -10.05 -14.69
CA TYR A 290 -8.84 -10.69 -15.86
C TYR A 290 -8.69 -9.73 -17.04
N LEU A 291 -9.73 -8.98 -17.37
CA LEU A 291 -9.71 -8.03 -18.50
C LEU A 291 -8.75 -6.85 -18.26
N GLN A 292 -8.59 -6.39 -17.03
CA GLN A 292 -7.81 -5.21 -16.70
C GLN A 292 -6.36 -5.52 -16.26
N THR A 293 -6.00 -6.79 -16.18
CA THR A 293 -4.63 -7.23 -15.85
C THR A 293 -3.90 -7.83 -17.05
N GLN A 294 -4.41 -7.61 -18.26
CA GLN A 294 -3.71 -8.01 -19.49
C GLN A 294 -2.50 -7.10 -19.72
N PRO A 295 -1.45 -7.57 -20.42
CA PRO A 295 -0.22 -6.79 -20.65
C PRO A 295 -0.47 -5.41 -21.25
N GLU A 296 -1.48 -5.26 -22.11
CA GLU A 296 -1.85 -3.98 -22.73
C GLU A 296 -2.22 -2.92 -21.68
N CYS A 297 -2.87 -3.34 -20.59
CA CYS A 297 -3.23 -2.44 -19.49
C CYS A 297 -1.99 -1.97 -18.71
N ALA A 298 -1.00 -2.85 -18.54
CA ALA A 298 0.28 -2.51 -17.95
C ALA A 298 1.05 -1.50 -18.80
N TYR A 299 1.08 -1.71 -20.12
CA TYR A 299 1.72 -0.79 -21.07
C TYR A 299 1.03 0.58 -21.09
N ASP A 300 -0.30 0.63 -21.03
CA ASP A 300 -1.04 1.90 -20.94
C ASP A 300 -0.72 2.64 -19.64
N THR A 301 -0.64 1.94 -18.52
CA THR A 301 -0.23 2.51 -17.22
C THR A 301 1.19 3.10 -17.31
N LEU A 302 2.12 2.39 -17.92
CA LEU A 302 3.48 2.86 -18.12
C LEU A 302 3.55 4.10 -19.03
N ARG A 303 2.79 4.15 -20.13
CA ARG A 303 2.70 5.35 -20.99
C ARG A 303 2.21 6.56 -20.20
N ARG A 304 1.15 6.41 -19.42
CA ARG A 304 0.61 7.50 -18.59
C ARG A 304 1.60 7.97 -17.54
N PHE A 305 2.40 7.08 -16.97
CA PHE A 305 3.47 7.46 -16.08
C PHE A 305 4.50 8.33 -16.79
N TYR A 306 4.93 7.97 -18.01
CA TYR A 306 5.85 8.80 -18.78
C TYR A 306 5.24 10.14 -19.20
N GLU A 307 3.97 10.18 -19.61
CA GLU A 307 3.25 11.44 -19.87
C GLU A 307 3.19 12.32 -18.62
N TYR A 308 2.98 11.73 -17.46
CA TYR A 308 3.01 12.43 -16.18
C TYR A 308 4.39 13.02 -15.91
N THR A 309 5.46 12.24 -16.08
CA THR A 309 6.83 12.72 -15.86
C THR A 309 7.18 13.85 -16.83
N ASP A 310 6.80 13.78 -18.09
CA ASP A 310 7.03 14.83 -19.08
C ASP A 310 6.33 16.14 -18.72
N VAL A 311 5.10 16.07 -18.21
CA VAL A 311 4.35 17.25 -17.74
C VAL A 311 5.04 17.91 -16.54
N VAL A 312 5.56 17.12 -15.61
CA VAL A 312 6.30 17.62 -14.43
C VAL A 312 7.65 18.19 -14.85
N ASP A 313 8.39 17.48 -15.71
CA ASP A 313 9.74 17.89 -16.17
C ASP A 313 9.69 19.20 -16.96
N SER A 314 8.62 19.43 -17.74
CA SER A 314 8.43 20.64 -18.54
C SER A 314 8.08 21.89 -17.72
N ALA A 315 7.66 21.74 -16.48
CA ALA A 315 7.33 22.87 -15.62
C ALA A 315 8.58 23.43 -14.93
N HIS A 316 8.64 24.74 -14.70
CA HIS A 316 9.74 25.42 -14.03
C HIS A 316 9.39 25.82 -12.59
N GLY A 317 10.28 25.51 -11.66
CA GLY A 317 10.16 25.78 -10.24
C GLY A 317 9.23 24.81 -9.50
N LEU A 318 9.61 24.42 -8.27
CA LEU A 318 8.94 23.41 -7.44
C LEU A 318 7.41 23.60 -7.34
N LYS A 319 6.97 24.86 -7.11
CA LYS A 319 5.53 25.16 -6.99
C LYS A 319 4.74 24.85 -8.27
N ASN A 320 5.34 25.12 -9.44
CA ASN A 320 4.68 24.85 -10.71
C ASN A 320 4.71 23.34 -11.03
N LYS A 321 5.82 22.65 -10.77
CA LYS A 321 5.91 21.18 -10.90
C LYS A 321 4.84 20.50 -10.04
N ASN A 322 4.71 20.87 -8.77
CA ASN A 322 3.68 20.34 -7.88
C ASN A 322 2.25 20.63 -8.37
N LYS A 323 2.02 21.84 -8.91
CA LYS A 323 0.73 22.20 -9.50
C LYS A 323 0.42 21.40 -10.77
N CYS A 324 1.42 21.11 -11.60
CA CYS A 324 1.27 20.29 -12.79
C CYS A 324 1.00 18.83 -12.41
N ALA A 325 1.73 18.27 -11.46
CA ALA A 325 1.52 16.94 -10.90
C ALA A 325 0.07 16.78 -10.40
N SER A 326 -0.35 17.64 -9.48
CA SER A 326 -1.72 17.61 -8.95
C SER A 326 -2.80 17.74 -10.04
N LYS A 327 -2.59 18.61 -11.03
CA LYS A 327 -3.53 18.75 -12.14
C LYS A 327 -3.59 17.53 -13.05
N PHE A 328 -2.46 16.85 -13.24
CA PHE A 328 -2.42 15.64 -14.05
C PHE A 328 -3.21 14.53 -13.36
N SER A 329 -2.95 14.30 -12.08
CA SER A 329 -3.67 13.28 -11.29
C SER A 329 -5.19 13.55 -11.23
N HIS A 330 -5.60 14.83 -11.23
CA HIS A 330 -7.04 15.18 -11.30
C HIS A 330 -7.61 15.15 -12.72
N ARG A 331 -6.77 15.10 -13.78
CA ARG A 331 -7.21 15.03 -15.18
C ARG A 331 -7.49 13.60 -15.63
N VAL A 332 -6.93 12.61 -14.94
CA VAL A 332 -7.34 11.22 -15.16
C VAL A 332 -8.81 11.17 -14.74
N PRO A 333 -9.76 11.22 -15.70
CA PRO A 333 -11.16 11.40 -15.36
C PRO A 333 -11.58 10.19 -14.53
N ASP A 334 -12.11 10.50 -13.37
CA ASP A 334 -12.87 9.56 -12.58
C ASP A 334 -12.13 8.35 -12.03
N VAL A 335 -10.84 8.53 -11.68
CA VAL A 335 -10.05 7.52 -10.96
C VAL A 335 -10.38 7.52 -9.46
N HIS A 336 -11.36 8.29 -9.02
CA HIS A 336 -11.75 8.29 -7.61
C HIS A 336 -12.68 7.12 -7.33
N SER A 337 -12.15 6.13 -6.66
CA SER A 337 -12.94 5.03 -6.11
C SER A 337 -13.36 5.34 -4.68
N SER A 338 -14.56 4.86 -4.32
CA SER A 338 -15.08 5.06 -2.95
C SER A 338 -14.33 4.19 -1.94
N VAL A 339 -13.81 3.06 -2.39
CA VAL A 339 -13.12 2.06 -1.56
C VAL A 339 -11.96 1.48 -2.35
N LEU A 340 -10.88 1.24 -1.65
CA LEU A 340 -9.75 0.45 -2.13
C LEU A 340 -9.74 -0.90 -1.39
N VAL A 341 -9.62 -1.99 -2.11
CA VAL A 341 -9.52 -3.34 -1.54
C VAL A 341 -8.27 -4.00 -2.10
N ASN A 342 -7.27 -4.22 -1.29
CA ASN A 342 -6.02 -4.82 -1.73
C ASN A 342 -5.77 -6.18 -1.07
N TYR A 343 -5.11 -7.03 -1.82
CA TYR A 343 -4.52 -8.25 -1.34
C TYR A 343 -3.06 -8.27 -1.78
N VAL A 344 -2.15 -8.16 -0.83
CA VAL A 344 -0.70 -8.10 -1.12
C VAL A 344 -0.20 -9.40 -1.76
N GLY A 345 -1.00 -10.45 -1.68
CA GLY A 345 -0.68 -11.76 -2.22
C GLY A 345 -0.28 -12.75 -1.12
N ARG A 346 0.10 -13.93 -1.54
CA ARG A 346 0.58 -14.96 -0.62
C ARG A 346 2.03 -14.64 -0.22
N GLU A 347 2.18 -14.13 0.98
CA GLU A 347 3.48 -13.94 1.59
C GLU A 347 3.93 -15.22 2.29
N ASP A 348 4.98 -15.83 1.76
CA ASP A 348 5.57 -17.01 2.40
C ASP A 348 6.52 -16.57 3.52
N TRP A 349 6.05 -16.71 4.76
CA TRP A 349 6.79 -16.42 5.98
C TRP A 349 7.65 -17.61 6.46
N GLY A 350 7.55 -18.78 5.82
CA GLY A 350 8.26 -19.99 6.25
C GLY A 350 8.04 -20.28 7.74
N GLY A 351 9.09 -20.70 8.42
CA GLY A 351 9.08 -20.98 9.87
C GLY A 351 8.99 -19.74 10.76
N MET A 352 9.04 -18.52 10.21
CA MET A 352 8.84 -17.29 11.00
C MET A 352 7.45 -17.20 11.63
N THR A 353 6.46 -17.93 11.10
CA THR A 353 5.10 -18.01 11.67
C THR A 353 5.06 -18.59 13.09
N GLU A 354 6.12 -19.27 13.53
CA GLU A 354 6.26 -19.70 14.92
C GLU A 354 6.50 -18.51 15.87
N TYR A 355 6.95 -17.35 15.37
CA TYR A 355 7.33 -16.17 16.13
C TYR A 355 6.46 -14.95 15.82
N VAL A 356 5.91 -14.87 14.61
CA VAL A 356 4.99 -13.83 14.17
C VAL A 356 3.55 -14.29 14.44
N GLU A 357 2.77 -13.46 15.12
CA GLU A 357 1.36 -13.74 15.39
C GLU A 357 0.46 -13.28 14.25
N ARG A 358 0.69 -12.07 13.75
CA ARG A 358 -0.08 -11.43 12.68
C ARG A 358 0.65 -10.24 12.08
N ALA A 359 0.20 -9.81 10.92
CA ALA A 359 0.63 -8.54 10.32
C ALA A 359 -0.57 -7.78 9.75
N HIS A 360 -0.49 -6.46 9.75
CA HIS A 360 -1.55 -5.57 9.28
C HIS A 360 -0.96 -4.38 8.53
N VAL A 361 -1.54 -4.03 7.40
CA VAL A 361 -1.24 -2.77 6.72
C VAL A 361 -2.10 -1.68 7.35
N ILE A 362 -1.47 -0.56 7.71
CA ILE A 362 -2.12 0.59 8.33
C ILE A 362 -1.65 1.82 7.57
N THR A 363 -2.35 2.21 6.55
CA THR A 363 -2.01 3.38 5.74
C THR A 363 -3.06 4.49 5.86
N ASP A 364 -2.75 5.65 5.31
CA ASP A 364 -3.61 6.82 5.32
C ASP A 364 -4.54 6.77 4.11
N ALA A 365 -5.70 6.09 4.25
CA ALA A 365 -6.67 5.99 3.17
C ALA A 365 -8.09 6.28 3.68
N HIS A 366 -8.97 6.67 2.74
CA HIS A 366 -10.35 7.03 3.07
C HIS A 366 -11.16 5.83 3.55
N LEU A 367 -11.25 4.81 2.73
CA LEU A 367 -11.82 3.53 3.04
C LEU A 367 -11.00 2.48 2.33
N LEU A 368 -10.28 1.69 3.10
CA LEU A 368 -9.32 0.73 2.58
C LEU A 368 -9.43 -0.59 3.34
N PHE A 369 -9.60 -1.67 2.58
CA PHE A 369 -9.43 -3.02 3.06
C PHE A 369 -8.08 -3.56 2.56
N GLU A 370 -7.22 -3.93 3.48
CA GLU A 370 -5.95 -4.60 3.16
C GLU A 370 -5.95 -6.01 3.72
N ILE A 371 -5.61 -6.96 2.88
CA ILE A 371 -5.63 -8.38 3.18
C ILE A 371 -4.20 -8.90 3.14
N LEU A 372 -3.75 -9.51 4.24
CA LEU A 372 -2.46 -10.19 4.35
C LEU A 372 -2.66 -11.66 4.70
N ASP A 373 -1.86 -12.52 4.09
CA ASP A 373 -1.76 -13.94 4.42
C ASP A 373 -0.61 -14.15 5.43
N VAL A 374 -0.93 -14.51 6.67
CA VAL A 374 0.07 -14.75 7.73
C VAL A 374 -0.25 -16.05 8.45
N GLY A 375 0.57 -17.05 8.24
CA GLY A 375 0.37 -18.39 8.83
C GLY A 375 -0.97 -19.01 8.46
N GLU A 376 -1.76 -19.32 9.46
CA GLU A 376 -3.08 -19.97 9.30
C GLU A 376 -4.24 -18.97 9.16
N ASN A 377 -3.96 -17.66 9.03
CA ASN A 377 -4.99 -16.63 8.99
C ASN A 377 -4.81 -15.65 7.84
N PHE A 378 -5.93 -15.17 7.31
CA PHE A 378 -5.98 -13.89 6.66
C PHE A 378 -6.13 -12.80 7.72
N CYS A 379 -5.19 -11.87 7.74
CA CYS A 379 -5.22 -10.67 8.57
C CYS A 379 -5.80 -9.54 7.73
N ILE A 380 -6.94 -9.01 8.13
CA ILE A 380 -7.63 -7.95 7.40
C ILE A 380 -7.52 -6.68 8.21
N SER A 381 -7.09 -5.62 7.57
CA SER A 381 -7.14 -4.25 8.09
C SER A 381 -8.22 -3.49 7.35
N PHE A 382 -9.10 -2.87 8.09
CA PHE A 382 -10.11 -1.99 7.54
C PHE A 382 -9.88 -0.57 8.09
N MET A 383 -9.53 0.35 7.22
CA MET A 383 -9.23 1.74 7.58
C MET A 383 -10.35 2.66 7.15
N GLN A 384 -10.72 3.59 8.02
CA GLN A 384 -11.73 4.61 7.75
C GLN A 384 -11.41 5.91 8.47
N MET A 385 -11.87 7.04 7.91
CA MET A 385 -11.62 8.37 8.46
C MET A 385 -12.65 8.84 9.49
N ASN A 386 -13.45 7.94 10.03
CA ASN A 386 -14.45 8.26 11.05
C ASN A 386 -14.58 7.11 12.05
N LYS A 387 -15.30 7.36 13.16
CA LYS A 387 -15.51 6.38 14.23
C LYS A 387 -16.79 5.55 14.08
N LYS A 388 -17.51 5.66 12.96
CA LYS A 388 -18.76 4.93 12.77
C LYS A 388 -18.46 3.45 12.57
N THR A 389 -19.12 2.60 13.35
CA THR A 389 -18.91 1.14 13.28
C THR A 389 -19.75 0.46 12.20
N ALA A 390 -20.76 1.14 11.66
CA ALA A 390 -21.76 0.57 10.78
C ALA A 390 -21.20 -0.26 9.61
N TYR A 391 -20.08 0.17 9.01
CA TYR A 391 -19.46 -0.58 7.91
C TYR A 391 -18.89 -1.92 8.37
N MET A 392 -18.19 -1.89 9.52
CA MET A 392 -17.61 -3.10 10.09
C MET A 392 -18.71 -4.01 10.63
N ASP A 393 -19.73 -3.46 11.26
CA ASP A 393 -20.86 -4.21 11.79
C ASP A 393 -21.59 -4.97 10.67
N GLU A 394 -21.85 -4.31 9.53
CA GLU A 394 -22.48 -4.99 8.38
C GLU A 394 -21.54 -5.97 7.68
N PHE A 395 -20.25 -5.65 7.61
CA PHE A 395 -19.24 -6.58 7.07
C PHE A 395 -19.21 -7.88 7.90
N CYS A 396 -19.18 -7.76 9.22
CA CYS A 396 -19.21 -8.90 10.13
C CYS A 396 -20.52 -9.69 10.02
N LYS A 397 -21.68 -9.03 9.89
CA LYS A 397 -22.95 -9.73 9.66
C LYS A 397 -22.97 -10.53 8.38
N ILE A 398 -22.37 -10.03 7.28
CA ILE A 398 -22.25 -10.81 6.05
C ILE A 398 -21.35 -12.03 6.25
N LEU A 399 -20.25 -11.90 6.99
CA LEU A 399 -19.41 -13.05 7.33
C LEU A 399 -20.20 -14.11 8.08
N GLU A 400 -21.06 -13.70 9.03
CA GLU A 400 -21.94 -14.61 9.81
C GLU A 400 -22.99 -15.27 8.90
N GLU A 401 -23.61 -14.52 7.99
CA GLU A 401 -24.60 -15.06 7.04
C GLU A 401 -23.99 -16.06 6.05
N GLU A 402 -22.73 -15.86 5.66
CA GLU A 402 -21.98 -16.77 4.79
C GLU A 402 -21.23 -17.85 5.58
N GLU A 403 -21.49 -18.00 6.88
CA GLU A 403 -20.89 -18.97 7.77
C GLU A 403 -19.34 -18.96 7.79
N ILE A 404 -18.74 -17.77 7.61
CA ILE A 404 -17.30 -17.58 7.65
C ILE A 404 -16.89 -17.16 9.07
N PRO A 405 -16.16 -18.01 9.83
CA PRO A 405 -15.70 -17.62 11.15
C PRO A 405 -14.67 -16.49 11.07
N TYR A 406 -14.75 -15.58 12.01
CA TYR A 406 -13.82 -14.45 12.12
C TYR A 406 -13.57 -14.07 13.58
N LYS A 407 -12.51 -13.28 13.78
CA LYS A 407 -12.19 -12.68 15.07
C LYS A 407 -11.85 -11.21 14.89
N VAL A 408 -12.59 -10.32 15.54
CA VAL A 408 -12.21 -8.91 15.67
C VAL A 408 -11.11 -8.82 16.72
N ILE A 409 -9.92 -8.39 16.34
CA ILE A 409 -8.77 -8.21 17.22
C ILE A 409 -8.91 -6.90 17.99
N GLY A 410 -9.36 -5.84 17.32
CA GLY A 410 -9.57 -4.56 17.96
C GLY A 410 -9.85 -3.43 16.98
N VAL A 411 -10.13 -2.28 17.57
CA VAL A 411 -10.29 -1.00 16.88
C VAL A 411 -9.24 -0.05 17.42
N PHE A 412 -8.42 0.50 16.54
CA PHE A 412 -7.27 1.31 16.91
C PHE A 412 -7.38 2.69 16.28
N LYS A 413 -6.92 3.70 16.99
CA LYS A 413 -6.79 5.04 16.42
C LYS A 413 -5.63 5.06 15.45
N ASN A 414 -5.88 5.61 14.26
CA ASN A 414 -4.79 6.00 13.38
C ASN A 414 -4.26 7.34 13.88
N HIS A 415 -3.06 7.33 14.41
CA HIS A 415 -2.32 8.56 14.66
C HIS A 415 -1.74 9.05 13.34
N LEU A 416 -2.63 9.64 12.51
CA LEU A 416 -2.18 10.36 11.34
C LEU A 416 -1.73 11.72 11.83
N PRO A 417 -0.46 12.09 11.71
CA PRO A 417 -0.14 13.49 11.77
C PRO A 417 -0.80 14.11 10.54
N ILE A 418 -1.57 15.16 10.75
CA ILE A 418 -1.72 16.17 9.72
C ILE A 418 -0.30 16.69 9.53
N SER A 419 0.40 16.10 8.57
CA SER A 419 1.78 16.46 8.34
C SER A 419 1.80 17.84 7.71
N LYS A 420 2.34 18.80 8.43
CA LYS A 420 3.00 19.90 7.76
C LYS A 420 4.24 19.30 7.11
N ILE A 421 4.22 19.05 5.80
CA ILE A 421 5.44 19.13 5.02
C ILE A 421 5.77 20.62 5.02
N GLU A 422 6.44 21.07 6.06
CA GLU A 422 7.14 22.32 6.03
C GLU A 422 8.23 22.09 5.00
N SER A 423 8.14 22.74 3.86
CA SER A 423 9.10 22.77 2.75
C SER A 423 10.08 21.59 2.74
N ALA A 424 10.10 20.83 1.63
CA ALA A 424 11.08 19.74 1.47
C ALA A 424 12.40 20.14 2.13
N PRO A 425 13.02 19.26 2.95
CA PRO A 425 14.19 19.64 3.73
C PRO A 425 15.25 20.24 2.80
N VAL A 426 15.57 21.49 3.02
CA VAL A 426 16.71 22.15 2.35
C VAL A 426 17.93 21.45 2.97
N PHE A 427 18.69 20.74 2.13
CA PHE A 427 19.93 20.12 2.56
C PHE A 427 20.91 21.21 2.91
N GLU A 428 21.21 21.40 4.19
CA GLU A 428 22.51 21.91 4.58
C GLU A 428 23.51 20.79 4.21
N GLU A 429 24.41 21.07 3.28
CA GLU A 429 25.61 20.26 3.11
C GLU A 429 26.32 20.32 4.46
N ASP A 430 26.26 19.25 5.25
CA ASP A 430 27.18 19.07 6.35
C ASP A 430 28.57 19.04 5.70
N SER A 431 29.25 20.18 5.74
CA SER A 431 30.66 20.27 5.42
C SER A 431 31.37 19.22 6.28
N ALA A 432 31.87 18.20 5.59
CA ALA A 432 32.75 17.20 6.19
C ALA A 432 33.96 17.94 6.79
N GLU A 433 34.08 17.96 8.11
CA GLU A 433 35.35 18.04 8.82
C GLU A 433 35.81 16.62 9.17
#